data_8bef027485d9e5f692fcffe905f19838
#
_entry.id   8bef027485d9e5f692fcffe905f19838
#
_cell.length_a   1.000
_cell.length_b   1.000
_cell.length_c   1.000
_cell.angle_alpha   90.00
_cell.angle_beta   90.00
_cell.angle_gamma   90.00
#
_symmetry.space_group_name_H-M   'P 1'
#
loop_
_entity.id
_entity.type
_entity.pdbx_description
1 polymer ?
#
loop_
_entity_poly.entity_id
_entity_poly.type
_entity_poly.pdbx_seq_one_letter_code
_entity_poly.pdbx_strand_id
1 'polypeptide(L)'
;YKTFIQKSTREIADKVDWLVSVFSDNAGVIDFNDKIDLVYKVETHNSPSALDPYGGAMTGIVGVNRDPLGTGQGADLLINVWGYCLGSPFTDEKDVPEGLLHPRRLRDGVHKGVIDGGNQSGIPYGNGWEYFDERYIGKPLVYCGTVGTLPKMVHGVRGASKTIKPGDLIVMGGGRIGKDGIHGATFSSEELHKDSPV
;
A
#
# COMPACT_ATOMS: atom_id res chain seq x y z
N TYR A 1 18.33 -1.89 2.09
CA TYR A 1 17.27 -2.88 2.05
C TYR A 1 17.79 -4.31 1.96
N LYS A 2 18.51 -4.69 0.87
CA LYS A 2 19.01 -6.07 0.67
C LYS A 2 19.89 -6.55 1.82
N THR A 3 20.80 -5.72 2.31
CA THR A 3 21.79 -6.08 3.34
C THR A 3 21.19 -6.16 4.74
N PHE A 4 20.34 -5.18 5.11
CA PHE A 4 19.86 -5.05 6.49
C PHE A 4 18.48 -5.62 6.74
N ILE A 5 17.62 -5.76 5.71
CA ILE A 5 16.29 -6.31 5.85
C ILE A 5 16.22 -7.72 5.27
N GLN A 6 16.40 -7.87 3.95
CA GLN A 6 16.24 -9.19 3.34
C GLN A 6 17.25 -10.22 3.83
N LYS A 7 18.53 -9.83 3.98
CA LYS A 7 19.55 -10.76 4.48
C LYS A 7 19.24 -11.21 5.90
N SER A 8 18.94 -10.27 6.80
CA SER A 8 18.60 -10.58 8.19
C SER A 8 17.36 -11.47 8.29
N THR A 9 16.32 -11.21 7.48
CA THR A 9 15.12 -12.06 7.43
C THR A 9 15.47 -13.48 6.99
N ARG A 10 16.32 -13.64 5.97
CA ARG A 10 16.76 -14.98 5.53
C ARG A 10 17.60 -15.70 6.57
N GLU A 11 18.45 -14.98 7.28
CA GLU A 11 19.29 -15.56 8.34
C GLU A 11 18.50 -16.06 9.56
N ILE A 12 17.34 -15.49 9.81
CA ILE A 12 16.44 -15.93 10.89
C ILE A 12 15.38 -16.93 10.41
N ALA A 13 15.09 -17.02 9.12
CA ALA A 13 14.00 -17.85 8.58
C ALA A 13 14.11 -19.31 8.99
N ASP A 14 15.32 -19.85 9.03
CA ASP A 14 15.57 -21.25 9.44
C ASP A 14 15.58 -21.43 10.97
N LYS A 15 15.46 -20.34 11.74
CA LYS A 15 15.53 -20.36 13.22
C LYS A 15 14.18 -20.11 13.87
N VAL A 16 13.17 -19.73 13.08
CA VAL A 16 11.83 -19.41 13.56
C VAL A 16 10.79 -20.16 12.73
N ASP A 17 9.70 -20.52 13.33
CA ASP A 17 8.61 -21.29 12.72
C ASP A 17 7.40 -20.43 12.29
N TRP A 18 7.39 -19.18 12.67
CA TRP A 18 6.29 -18.25 12.40
C TRP A 18 6.38 -17.50 11.07
N LEU A 19 7.50 -17.55 10.34
CA LEU A 19 7.60 -16.99 8.99
C LEU A 19 6.98 -17.94 7.96
N VAL A 20 5.85 -17.56 7.37
CA VAL A 20 5.14 -18.38 6.38
C VAL A 20 5.49 -17.99 4.96
N SER A 21 5.41 -16.71 4.63
CA SER A 21 5.77 -16.16 3.31
C SER A 21 6.27 -14.73 3.44
N VAL A 22 7.54 -14.51 3.07
CA VAL A 22 8.16 -13.19 3.12
C VAL A 22 8.97 -12.96 1.86
N PHE A 23 8.76 -11.83 1.17
CA PHE A 23 9.38 -11.44 -0.10
C PHE A 23 9.09 -12.37 -1.29
N SER A 24 8.06 -13.17 -1.24
CA SER A 24 7.73 -14.19 -2.25
C SER A 24 6.32 -14.12 -2.82
N ASP A 25 5.40 -13.45 -2.14
CA ASP A 25 4.03 -13.21 -2.61
C ASP A 25 3.70 -11.71 -2.50
N ASN A 26 2.47 -11.31 -2.79
CA ASN A 26 2.02 -9.92 -2.79
C ASN A 26 2.10 -9.27 -1.40
N ALA A 27 1.95 -10.05 -0.33
CA ALA A 27 2.05 -9.58 1.05
C ALA A 27 2.89 -10.53 1.92
N GLY A 28 3.36 -10.04 3.06
CA GLY A 28 3.99 -10.86 4.09
C GLY A 28 2.96 -11.66 4.86
N VAL A 29 3.28 -12.93 5.15
CA VAL A 29 2.43 -13.86 5.91
C VAL A 29 3.22 -14.42 7.07
N ILE A 30 2.65 -14.33 8.27
CA ILE A 30 3.21 -14.94 9.49
C ILE A 30 2.19 -15.83 10.16
N ASP A 31 2.68 -16.88 10.80
CA ASP A 31 1.86 -17.76 11.66
C ASP A 31 1.32 -16.96 12.86
N PHE A 32 0.07 -17.20 13.23
CA PHE A 32 -0.54 -16.53 14.37
C PHE A 32 -1.12 -17.50 15.38
N ASN A 33 -1.92 -18.46 14.94
CA ASN A 33 -2.49 -19.51 15.80
C ASN A 33 -2.89 -20.73 14.95
N ASP A 34 -3.47 -21.75 15.57
CA ASP A 34 -3.81 -23.02 14.91
C ASP A 34 -4.79 -22.90 13.72
N LYS A 35 -5.50 -21.78 13.58
CA LYS A 35 -6.57 -21.59 12.59
C LYS A 35 -6.22 -20.58 11.49
N ILE A 36 -5.46 -19.55 11.83
CA ILE A 36 -5.19 -18.43 10.93
C ILE A 36 -3.71 -18.03 10.95
N ASP A 37 -3.27 -17.49 9.82
CA ASP A 37 -2.08 -16.70 9.65
C ASP A 37 -2.46 -15.21 9.60
N LEU A 38 -1.54 -14.32 9.95
CA LEU A 38 -1.69 -12.87 9.72
C LEU A 38 -1.01 -12.48 8.42
N VAL A 39 -1.68 -11.62 7.68
CA VAL A 39 -1.16 -11.00 6.45
C VAL A 39 -0.97 -9.52 6.68
N TYR A 40 0.19 -9.00 6.28
CA TYR A 40 0.49 -7.57 6.34
C TYR A 40 1.09 -7.09 5.04
N LYS A 41 0.53 -6.01 4.52
CA LYS A 41 1.05 -5.31 3.35
C LYS A 41 1.21 -3.84 3.64
N VAL A 42 2.28 -3.27 3.12
CA VAL A 42 2.55 -1.84 3.16
C VAL A 42 2.99 -1.37 1.79
N GLU A 43 2.54 -0.18 1.42
CA GLU A 43 2.93 0.51 0.20
C GLU A 43 3.12 2.00 0.45
N THR A 44 3.88 2.64 -0.41
CA THR A 44 3.95 4.10 -0.49
C THR A 44 3.50 4.57 -1.86
N HIS A 45 2.71 5.65 -1.90
CA HIS A 45 2.19 6.21 -3.15
C HIS A 45 2.54 7.71 -3.24
N ASN A 46 3.85 7.99 -3.26
CA ASN A 46 4.42 9.31 -3.04
C ASN A 46 4.26 10.26 -4.23
N SER A 47 4.84 9.91 -5.38
CA SER A 47 4.82 10.77 -6.58
C SER A 47 3.40 11.01 -7.10
N PRO A 48 2.53 10.00 -7.23
CA PRO A 48 1.14 10.25 -7.63
C PRO A 48 0.40 11.17 -6.67
N SER A 49 0.64 11.05 -5.36
CA SER A 49 0.03 11.93 -4.35
C SER A 49 0.57 13.36 -4.40
N ALA A 50 1.83 13.56 -4.83
CA ALA A 50 2.39 14.90 -5.03
C ALA A 50 1.72 15.63 -6.21
N LEU A 51 1.31 14.90 -7.24
CA LEU A 51 0.67 15.45 -8.45
C LEU A 51 -0.86 15.60 -8.28
N ASP A 52 -1.50 14.54 -7.84
CA ASP A 52 -2.93 14.49 -7.51
C ASP A 52 -3.10 13.94 -6.08
N PRO A 53 -3.17 14.81 -5.07
CA PRO A 53 -3.21 14.37 -3.67
C PRO A 53 -4.35 13.41 -3.34
N TYR A 54 -5.55 13.69 -3.85
CA TYR A 54 -6.73 12.88 -3.58
C TYR A 54 -6.68 11.54 -4.32
N GLY A 55 -6.56 11.55 -5.64
CA GLY A 55 -6.57 10.34 -6.46
C GLY A 55 -5.34 9.47 -6.22
N GLY A 56 -4.17 10.09 -6.04
CA GLY A 56 -2.93 9.41 -5.74
C GLY A 56 -2.99 8.67 -4.39
N ALA A 57 -3.47 9.30 -3.35
CA ALA A 57 -3.59 8.69 -2.03
C ALA A 57 -4.71 7.64 -1.95
N MET A 58 -5.85 7.88 -2.62
CA MET A 58 -6.92 6.89 -2.76
C MET A 58 -6.41 5.61 -3.43
N THR A 59 -5.66 5.74 -4.51
CA THR A 59 -5.03 4.59 -5.18
C THR A 59 -4.05 3.88 -4.25
N GLY A 60 -3.33 4.61 -3.41
CA GLY A 60 -2.42 4.03 -2.41
C GLY A 60 -3.13 3.08 -1.46
N ILE A 61 -4.26 3.48 -0.88
CA ILE A 61 -5.01 2.61 0.06
C ILE A 61 -5.75 1.49 -0.66
N VAL A 62 -6.36 1.74 -1.79
CA VAL A 62 -7.03 0.69 -2.58
C VAL A 62 -6.01 -0.31 -3.12
N GLY A 63 -4.84 0.17 -3.55
CA GLY A 63 -3.74 -0.68 -4.02
C GLY A 63 -3.20 -1.60 -2.92
N VAL A 64 -2.96 -1.07 -1.71
CA VAL A 64 -2.47 -1.90 -0.60
C VAL A 64 -3.48 -2.96 -0.15
N ASN A 65 -4.78 -2.71 -0.29
CA ASN A 65 -5.83 -3.67 0.03
C ASN A 65 -5.89 -4.82 -0.97
N ARG A 66 -5.64 -4.56 -2.26
CA ARG A 66 -5.67 -5.61 -3.30
C ARG A 66 -4.59 -6.67 -3.14
N ASP A 67 -3.44 -6.33 -2.58
CA ASP A 67 -2.33 -7.26 -2.45
C ASP A 67 -2.61 -8.42 -1.48
N PRO A 68 -3.11 -8.21 -0.25
CA PRO A 68 -3.55 -9.32 0.59
C PRO A 68 -4.74 -10.10 0.03
N LEU A 69 -5.68 -9.45 -0.66
CA LEU A 69 -6.76 -10.16 -1.36
C LEU A 69 -6.22 -11.12 -2.43
N GLY A 70 -5.07 -10.78 -3.03
CA GLY A 70 -4.36 -11.63 -3.98
C GLY A 70 -3.30 -12.53 -3.36
N THR A 71 -3.12 -12.57 -2.03
CA THR A 71 -2.10 -13.39 -1.36
C THR A 71 -2.63 -14.78 -1.05
N GLY A 72 -1.88 -15.80 -1.40
CA GLY A 72 -2.30 -17.20 -1.21
C GLY A 72 -3.67 -17.48 -1.82
N GLN A 73 -4.59 -18.01 -1.02
CA GLN A 73 -6.00 -18.29 -1.37
C GLN A 73 -6.92 -17.06 -1.13
N GLY A 74 -6.35 -15.91 -0.78
CA GLY A 74 -7.06 -14.67 -0.49
C GLY A 74 -7.25 -14.43 1.02
N ALA A 75 -6.83 -13.25 1.48
CA ALA A 75 -6.97 -12.86 2.88
C ALA A 75 -8.25 -12.06 3.12
N ASP A 76 -8.81 -12.20 4.33
CA ASP A 76 -9.85 -11.33 4.84
C ASP A 76 -9.21 -10.10 5.49
N LEU A 77 -9.52 -8.91 4.97
CA LEU A 77 -8.93 -7.67 5.46
C LEU A 77 -9.64 -7.19 6.73
N LEU A 78 -8.86 -6.88 7.75
CA LEU A 78 -9.37 -6.49 9.06
C LEU A 78 -9.29 -4.98 9.31
N ILE A 79 -8.13 -4.37 8.97
CA ILE A 79 -7.83 -3.03 9.40
C ILE A 79 -6.81 -2.36 8.49
N ASN A 80 -7.05 -1.08 8.16
CA ASN A 80 -6.11 -0.23 7.47
C ASN A 80 -5.32 0.64 8.45
N VAL A 81 -4.10 1.01 8.04
CA VAL A 81 -3.25 2.00 8.71
C VAL A 81 -2.69 2.97 7.67
N TRP A 82 -2.37 4.18 8.09
CA TRP A 82 -1.79 5.18 7.20
C TRP A 82 -0.73 6.02 7.91
N GLY A 83 0.12 6.67 7.13
CA GLY A 83 1.11 7.59 7.67
C GLY A 83 1.62 8.55 6.60
N TYR A 84 1.82 9.82 6.97
CA TYR A 84 2.29 10.85 6.06
C TYR A 84 3.54 11.54 6.59
N CYS A 85 4.52 11.75 5.69
CA CYS A 85 5.55 12.76 5.90
C CYS A 85 5.33 13.86 4.86
N LEU A 86 5.09 15.07 5.32
CA LEU A 86 4.68 16.22 4.51
C LEU A 86 5.46 17.46 4.94
N GLY A 87 5.50 18.49 4.09
CA GLY A 87 5.82 19.84 4.51
C GLY A 87 4.78 20.36 5.51
N SER A 88 5.15 21.35 6.32
CA SER A 88 4.25 21.94 7.30
C SER A 88 3.00 22.55 6.63
N PRO A 89 1.78 22.23 7.07
CA PRO A 89 0.55 22.85 6.56
C PRO A 89 0.44 24.35 6.91
N PHE A 90 1.33 24.83 7.76
CA PHE A 90 1.43 26.25 8.17
C PHE A 90 2.54 27.01 7.46
N THR A 91 3.17 26.43 6.43
CA THR A 91 4.14 27.12 5.58
C THR A 91 3.47 28.36 4.94
N ASP A 92 4.16 29.48 4.92
CA ASP A 92 3.67 30.68 4.20
C ASP A 92 3.69 30.43 2.68
N GLU A 93 2.72 30.97 1.95
CA GLU A 93 2.63 30.87 0.48
C GLU A 93 3.93 31.27 -0.24
N LYS A 94 4.59 32.34 0.25
CA LYS A 94 5.85 32.86 -0.30
C LYS A 94 7.03 31.89 -0.17
N ASP A 95 6.96 30.95 0.78
CA ASP A 95 8.02 29.99 1.10
C ASP A 95 7.77 28.64 0.40
N VAL A 96 6.65 28.50 -0.33
CA VAL A 96 6.37 27.31 -1.15
C VAL A 96 7.15 27.45 -2.47
N PRO A 97 8.01 26.48 -2.83
CA PRO A 97 8.74 26.54 -4.10
C PRO A 97 7.79 26.57 -5.30
N GLU A 98 8.18 27.34 -6.33
CA GLU A 98 7.41 27.46 -7.57
C GLU A 98 7.12 26.10 -8.21
N GLY A 99 5.88 25.88 -8.62
CA GLY A 99 5.43 24.63 -9.26
C GLY A 99 5.03 23.51 -8.30
N LEU A 100 5.15 23.73 -6.98
CA LEU A 100 4.69 22.76 -5.98
C LEU A 100 3.31 23.14 -5.43
N LEU A 101 2.57 22.12 -5.02
CA LEU A 101 1.33 22.34 -4.28
C LEU A 101 1.66 22.80 -2.85
N HIS A 102 0.85 23.72 -2.34
CA HIS A 102 0.96 24.14 -0.94
C HIS A 102 0.79 22.92 0.00
N PRO A 103 1.66 22.74 1.01
CA PRO A 103 1.61 21.57 1.91
C PRO A 103 0.26 21.30 2.56
N ARG A 104 -0.51 22.35 2.89
CA ARG A 104 -1.89 22.19 3.41
C ARG A 104 -2.81 21.54 2.40
N ARG A 105 -2.79 22.02 1.14
CA ARG A 105 -3.60 21.44 0.06
C ARG A 105 -3.22 19.97 -0.18
N LEU A 106 -1.93 19.70 -0.18
CA LEU A 106 -1.41 18.33 -0.30
C LEU A 106 -1.91 17.44 0.84
N ARG A 107 -1.72 17.87 2.08
CA ARG A 107 -2.16 17.16 3.28
C ARG A 107 -3.66 16.87 3.28
N ASP A 108 -4.48 17.87 3.01
CA ASP A 108 -5.94 17.73 3.06
C ASP A 108 -6.46 16.81 1.95
N GLY A 109 -5.89 16.91 0.73
CA GLY A 109 -6.21 16.02 -0.38
C GLY A 109 -5.80 14.57 -0.12
N VAL A 110 -4.58 14.35 0.35
CA VAL A 110 -4.06 13.02 0.72
C VAL A 110 -4.93 12.39 1.80
N HIS A 111 -5.20 13.12 2.88
CA HIS A 111 -6.01 12.60 3.97
C HIS A 111 -7.43 12.23 3.52
N LYS A 112 -8.07 13.10 2.75
CA LYS A 112 -9.38 12.82 2.18
C LYS A 112 -9.38 11.59 1.26
N GLY A 113 -8.38 11.46 0.38
CA GLY A 113 -8.24 10.32 -0.53
C GLY A 113 -8.08 9.00 0.21
N VAL A 114 -7.24 8.97 1.25
CA VAL A 114 -7.05 7.78 2.09
C VAL A 114 -8.37 7.42 2.80
N ILE A 115 -9.02 8.37 3.46
CA ILE A 115 -10.27 8.11 4.20
C ILE A 115 -11.38 7.60 3.26
N ASP A 116 -11.58 8.27 2.14
CA ASP A 116 -12.63 7.88 1.17
C ASP A 116 -12.34 6.48 0.59
N GLY A 117 -11.08 6.19 0.23
CA GLY A 117 -10.70 4.88 -0.28
C GLY A 117 -10.91 3.73 0.70
N GLY A 118 -10.61 3.95 1.98
CA GLY A 118 -10.90 2.99 3.05
C GLY A 118 -12.40 2.82 3.28
N ASN A 119 -13.16 3.91 3.34
CA ASN A 119 -14.60 3.88 3.50
C ASN A 119 -15.30 3.13 2.35
N GLN A 120 -14.88 3.36 1.12
CA GLN A 120 -15.41 2.65 -0.06
C GLN A 120 -15.06 1.16 -0.05
N SER A 121 -13.92 0.79 0.53
CA SER A 121 -13.50 -0.60 0.68
C SER A 121 -14.17 -1.30 1.86
N GLY A 122 -14.82 -0.56 2.76
CA GLY A 122 -15.47 -1.11 3.96
C GLY A 122 -14.50 -1.59 5.05
N ILE A 123 -13.21 -1.20 4.97
CA ILE A 123 -12.16 -1.64 5.89
C ILE A 123 -11.88 -0.51 6.89
N PRO A 124 -12.03 -0.74 8.21
CA PRO A 124 -11.83 0.30 9.20
C PRO A 124 -10.35 0.71 9.33
N TYR A 125 -10.12 1.94 9.76
CA TYR A 125 -8.79 2.41 10.15
C TYR A 125 -8.52 2.15 11.62
N GLY A 126 -7.34 1.57 11.91
CA GLY A 126 -6.91 1.31 13.28
C GLY A 126 -5.96 2.34 13.84
N ASN A 127 -5.12 2.90 12.99
CA ASN A 127 -4.12 3.90 13.37
C ASN A 127 -3.70 4.74 12.18
N GLY A 128 -3.22 5.95 12.47
CA GLY A 128 -2.61 6.84 11.51
C GLY A 128 -1.71 7.86 12.19
N TRP A 129 -0.78 8.44 11.41
CA TRP A 129 0.15 9.46 11.91
C TRP A 129 0.51 10.47 10.82
N GLU A 130 0.89 11.66 11.24
CA GLU A 130 1.43 12.73 10.40
C GLU A 130 2.77 13.19 10.98
N TYR A 131 3.73 13.40 10.12
CA TYR A 131 5.02 13.97 10.44
C TYR A 131 5.31 15.12 9.47
N PHE A 132 5.70 16.27 9.99
CA PHE A 132 5.96 17.47 9.21
C PHE A 132 7.45 17.84 9.26
N ASP A 133 8.04 17.98 8.07
CA ASP A 133 9.44 18.38 7.90
C ASP A 133 9.61 19.01 6.52
N GLU A 134 10.41 20.07 6.42
CA GLU A 134 10.64 20.83 5.17
C GLU A 134 11.16 19.96 4.03
N ARG A 135 11.89 18.90 4.32
CA ARG A 135 12.43 17.96 3.33
C ARG A 135 11.34 17.25 2.53
N TYR A 136 10.11 17.23 3.01
CA TYR A 136 8.97 16.60 2.33
C TYR A 136 8.08 17.59 1.57
N ILE A 137 8.47 18.86 1.43
CA ILE A 137 7.70 19.84 0.63
C ILE A 137 7.63 19.41 -0.83
N GLY A 138 8.76 19.01 -1.43
CA GLY A 138 8.82 18.64 -2.84
C GLY A 138 8.26 17.25 -3.15
N LYS A 139 8.49 16.30 -2.26
CA LYS A 139 7.99 14.92 -2.43
C LYS A 139 7.55 14.36 -1.09
N PRO A 140 6.24 14.20 -0.89
CA PRO A 140 5.69 13.61 0.33
C PRO A 140 6.04 12.13 0.43
N LEU A 141 5.95 11.58 1.64
CA LEU A 141 5.76 10.17 1.85
C LEU A 141 4.28 9.95 2.20
N VAL A 142 3.61 9.12 1.41
CA VAL A 142 2.23 8.69 1.67
C VAL A 142 2.26 7.18 1.84
N TYR A 143 2.24 6.75 3.07
CA TYR A 143 2.27 5.36 3.49
C TYR A 143 0.85 4.85 3.71
N CYS A 144 0.56 3.68 3.16
CA CYS A 144 -0.66 2.94 3.38
C CYS A 144 -0.31 1.51 3.80
N GLY A 145 -1.04 0.98 4.75
CA GLY A 145 -0.88 -0.39 5.21
C GLY A 145 -2.22 -1.06 5.46
N THR A 146 -2.22 -2.38 5.38
CA THR A 146 -3.39 -3.19 5.71
C THR A 146 -2.98 -4.48 6.39
N VAL A 147 -3.78 -4.91 7.35
CA VAL A 147 -3.65 -6.18 8.04
C VAL A 147 -4.87 -7.03 7.74
N GLY A 148 -4.65 -8.30 7.46
CA GLY A 148 -5.70 -9.27 7.23
C GLY A 148 -5.39 -10.60 7.90
N THR A 149 -6.34 -11.51 7.82
CA THR A 149 -6.20 -12.90 8.24
C THR A 149 -6.31 -13.84 7.04
N LEU A 150 -5.58 -14.91 7.08
CA LEU A 150 -5.58 -15.95 6.07
C LEU A 150 -5.84 -17.30 6.76
N PRO A 151 -6.93 -18.00 6.43
CA PRO A 151 -7.16 -19.35 7.00
C PRO A 151 -5.98 -20.27 6.70
N LYS A 152 -5.51 -21.03 7.71
CA LYS A 152 -4.40 -21.97 7.48
C LYS A 152 -4.72 -23.01 6.41
N MET A 153 -5.98 -23.42 6.32
CA MET A 153 -6.45 -24.39 5.33
C MET A 153 -7.72 -23.91 4.66
N VAL A 154 -7.78 -24.00 3.35
CA VAL A 154 -8.96 -23.72 2.52
C VAL A 154 -9.18 -24.93 1.61
N HIS A 155 -10.30 -25.64 1.79
CA HIS A 155 -10.65 -26.83 1.02
C HIS A 155 -9.51 -27.87 0.89
N GLY A 156 -8.77 -28.09 1.98
CA GLY A 156 -7.66 -29.05 1.99
C GLY A 156 -6.33 -28.52 1.41
N VAL A 157 -6.27 -27.27 1.02
CA VAL A 157 -5.06 -26.59 0.54
C VAL A 157 -4.56 -25.60 1.60
N ARG A 158 -3.25 -25.48 1.77
CA ARG A 158 -2.65 -24.49 2.65
C ARG A 158 -3.05 -23.09 2.18
N GLY A 159 -3.63 -22.26 3.07
CA GLY A 159 -4.14 -20.93 2.73
C GLY A 159 -3.09 -20.02 2.11
N ALA A 160 -1.84 -20.09 2.59
CA ALA A 160 -0.72 -19.32 2.03
C ALA A 160 -0.20 -19.86 0.67
N SER A 161 -0.71 -20.99 0.17
CA SER A 161 -0.28 -21.56 -1.11
C SER A 161 -1.10 -20.99 -2.26
N LYS A 162 -0.41 -20.71 -3.37
CA LYS A 162 -0.99 -20.22 -4.62
C LYS A 162 -0.53 -21.14 -5.75
N THR A 163 -1.45 -21.85 -6.36
CA THR A 163 -1.17 -22.77 -7.48
C THR A 163 -2.20 -22.56 -8.58
N ILE A 164 -1.73 -22.29 -9.80
CA ILE A 164 -2.55 -22.25 -11.01
C ILE A 164 -2.22 -23.50 -11.81
N LYS A 165 -3.25 -24.21 -12.28
CA LYS A 165 -3.10 -25.44 -13.07
C LYS A 165 -3.76 -25.27 -14.44
N PRO A 166 -3.27 -25.98 -15.45
CA PRO A 166 -3.99 -26.08 -16.73
C PRO A 166 -5.41 -26.61 -16.51
N GLY A 167 -6.40 -25.91 -17.04
CA GLY A 167 -7.83 -26.20 -16.87
C GLY A 167 -8.52 -25.35 -15.81
N ASP A 168 -7.81 -24.59 -15.00
CA ASP A 168 -8.41 -23.61 -14.08
C ASP A 168 -9.14 -22.51 -14.87
N LEU A 169 -10.26 -22.04 -14.34
CA LEU A 169 -11.07 -21.02 -14.96
C LEU A 169 -10.58 -19.63 -14.54
N ILE A 170 -10.46 -18.74 -15.51
CA ILE A 170 -10.24 -17.30 -15.24
C ILE A 170 -11.60 -16.63 -15.16
N VAL A 171 -11.94 -16.11 -13.98
CA VAL A 171 -13.19 -15.39 -13.75
C VAL A 171 -12.91 -13.91 -13.61
N MET A 172 -13.60 -13.09 -14.40
CA MET A 172 -13.57 -11.63 -14.34
C MET A 172 -14.93 -11.13 -13.87
N GLY A 173 -14.95 -10.45 -12.74
CA GLY A 173 -16.14 -9.81 -12.19
C GLY A 173 -15.96 -8.29 -12.18
N GLY A 174 -17.05 -7.53 -12.38
CA GLY A 174 -17.06 -6.07 -12.34
C GLY A 174 -17.43 -5.41 -13.66
N GLY A 175 -17.06 -4.14 -13.81
CA GLY A 175 -17.37 -3.33 -14.99
C GLY A 175 -16.38 -3.47 -16.12
N ARG A 176 -16.51 -2.61 -17.13
CA ARG A 176 -15.56 -2.53 -18.25
C ARG A 176 -14.18 -2.15 -17.76
N ILE A 177 -13.15 -2.79 -18.31
CA ILE A 177 -11.75 -2.40 -18.13
C ILE A 177 -11.37 -1.46 -19.27
N GLY A 178 -10.88 -0.28 -18.93
CA GLY A 178 -10.32 0.72 -19.83
C GLY A 178 -8.80 0.80 -19.76
N LYS A 179 -8.25 1.89 -20.26
CA LYS A 179 -6.81 2.20 -20.18
C LYS A 179 -6.45 3.04 -18.95
N ASP A 180 -7.39 3.25 -18.04
CA ASP A 180 -7.21 4.08 -16.86
C ASP A 180 -6.08 3.55 -15.98
N GLY A 181 -5.18 4.43 -15.59
CA GLY A 181 -4.04 4.09 -14.73
C GLY A 181 -2.94 3.24 -15.36
N ILE A 182 -2.95 2.99 -16.67
CA ILE A 182 -1.98 2.10 -17.33
C ILE A 182 -0.52 2.57 -17.18
N HIS A 183 -0.30 3.87 -16.98
CA HIS A 183 1.02 4.46 -16.71
C HIS A 183 1.23 4.86 -15.26
N GLY A 184 0.23 4.67 -14.39
CA GLY A 184 0.29 5.08 -12.98
C GLY A 184 1.44 4.44 -12.20
N ALA A 185 1.73 3.18 -12.45
CA ALA A 185 2.84 2.46 -11.82
C ALA A 185 4.22 3.03 -12.22
N THR A 186 4.38 3.55 -13.44
CA THR A 186 5.61 4.17 -13.93
C THR A 186 5.92 5.44 -13.14
N PHE A 187 4.95 6.34 -12.97
CA PHE A 187 5.12 7.58 -12.23
C PHE A 187 5.35 7.39 -10.73
N SER A 188 4.88 6.30 -10.14
CA SER A 188 5.08 6.05 -8.71
C SER A 188 6.56 5.83 -8.34
N SER A 189 7.39 5.44 -9.30
CA SER A 189 8.82 5.14 -9.10
C SER A 189 9.76 6.18 -9.71
N GLU A 190 9.26 7.14 -10.47
CA GLU A 190 10.09 8.18 -11.11
C GLU A 190 10.37 9.38 -10.18
N GLU A 191 11.50 10.05 -10.44
CA GLU A 191 11.74 11.37 -9.87
C GLU A 191 10.80 12.38 -10.52
N LEU A 192 10.23 13.28 -9.71
CA LEU A 192 9.42 14.36 -10.21
C LEU A 192 10.32 15.49 -10.69
N HIS A 193 10.08 15.96 -11.91
CA HIS A 193 10.73 17.10 -12.53
C HIS A 193 9.71 18.20 -12.81
N LYS A 194 10.20 19.42 -13.07
CA LYS A 194 9.36 20.59 -13.37
C LYS A 194 8.42 20.35 -14.57
N ASP A 195 8.80 19.48 -15.49
CA ASP A 195 8.05 19.10 -16.69
C ASP A 195 7.28 17.77 -16.56
N SER A 196 7.18 17.21 -15.35
CA SER A 196 6.39 16.01 -15.13
C SER A 196 4.92 16.29 -15.46
N PRO A 197 4.24 15.43 -16.22
CA PRO A 197 2.84 15.65 -16.59
C PRO A 197 1.94 15.63 -15.34
N VAL A 198 1.04 16.61 -15.26
CA VAL A 198 0.04 16.77 -14.19
C VAL A 198 -1.28 16.16 -14.66
#